data_92874b988feb84fd4e62caa6268ed8f2
#
_entry.id   92874b988feb84fd4e62caa6268ed8f2
#
_cell.length_a   1.000
_cell.length_b   1.000
_cell.length_c   1.000
_cell.angle_alpha   90.00
_cell.angle_beta   90.00
_cell.angle_gamma   90.00
#
_symmetry.space_group_name_H-M   'P 1'
#
loop_
_entity.id
_entity.type
_entity.pdbx_description
1 polymer ?
#
loop_
_entity_poly.entity_id
_entity_poly.type
_entity_poly.pdbx_seq_one_letter_code
_entity_poly.pdbx_strand_id
1 'polypeptide(L)'
;DGDVMKFTDADFKEGIKPYDVLLVKFYAPWCGHCKKIAPEFEKAATKLLQNDPPIHLAEVDCTEEKKTCDEYGVSGFPTLKIFRKGELAQDYDGPRVAEGIVKYMRGQAGPSATEINTQQEFEKMLQADDVTICGFFEENSKLKDSFLKVADTERDRFKFVWTSNKQILESRGYNDDIVAYQPKKFHNKFEPNEFKYDGNYDTDKIKEFLLHETNGLVGIRTAENRYQYDLLPMFVVYGKVDYELDPKGSNYWRNRVLMVAKDYKRKANFAMSNKEDFSFDLDEFGLANRKDTKPLVAARSKKGKFFMKEEFSVENLKKFVEDVIGDRLEPYMKSEEAPEDQGDVKVVVAKTFQEMIMNVEKDVLIEFYAPWCGHCKALAPKYDELGQKLSGEPGVVIAKMDATANDVPPPFQVQGFPTLYWVPKNKKDKPEPYSGGREVDDFIKYIAKHATEELKGYKRDGKPKKKEEL
;
A
#
# COMPACT_ATOMS: atom_id res chain seq x y z
N ASP A 1 31.04 12.95 8.21
CA ASP A 1 29.99 13.29 9.16
C ASP A 1 28.83 13.87 8.35
N GLY A 2 27.77 13.10 8.21
CA GLY A 2 26.55 13.52 7.48
C GLY A 2 25.58 14.25 8.40
N ASP A 3 24.48 14.71 7.84
CA ASP A 3 23.40 15.42 8.54
C ASP A 3 22.42 14.49 9.26
N VAL A 4 22.53 13.17 9.05
CA VAL A 4 21.77 12.15 9.77
C VAL A 4 22.50 11.80 11.06
N MET A 5 21.82 11.99 12.20
CA MET A 5 22.38 11.62 13.51
C MET A 5 22.43 10.10 13.66
N LYS A 6 23.43 9.60 14.40
CA LYS A 6 23.58 8.19 14.71
C LYS A 6 23.42 7.96 16.20
N PHE A 7 22.57 7.00 16.54
CA PHE A 7 22.36 6.58 17.93
C PHE A 7 22.75 5.13 18.16
N THR A 8 23.17 4.87 19.39
CA THR A 8 23.55 3.55 19.90
C THR A 8 22.62 3.12 21.01
N ASP A 9 22.70 1.86 21.44
CA ASP A 9 21.97 1.34 22.59
C ASP A 9 22.22 2.15 23.88
N ALA A 10 23.39 2.78 23.99
CA ALA A 10 23.79 3.53 25.16
C ALA A 10 23.16 4.93 25.26
N ASP A 11 22.92 5.57 24.13
CA ASP A 11 22.55 6.99 24.07
C ASP A 11 21.16 7.27 23.47
N PHE A 12 20.53 6.30 22.84
CA PHE A 12 19.27 6.50 22.13
C PHE A 12 18.19 7.13 23.02
N LYS A 13 17.88 6.52 24.18
CA LYS A 13 16.77 6.98 25.03
C LYS A 13 16.90 8.41 25.51
N GLU A 14 18.10 8.80 25.90
CA GLU A 14 18.34 10.17 26.37
C GLU A 14 18.58 11.12 25.19
N GLY A 15 19.23 10.64 24.15
CA GLY A 15 19.61 11.44 22.99
C GLY A 15 18.43 11.92 22.16
N ILE A 16 17.31 11.20 22.14
CA ILE A 16 16.12 11.60 21.37
C ILE A 16 15.17 12.55 22.11
N LYS A 17 15.28 12.68 23.43
CA LYS A 17 14.40 13.53 24.25
C LYS A 17 14.41 15.03 23.89
N PRO A 18 15.53 15.65 23.48
CA PRO A 18 15.55 17.07 23.16
C PRO A 18 14.74 17.48 21.93
N TYR A 19 14.36 16.52 21.09
CA TYR A 19 13.71 16.81 19.82
C TYR A 19 12.18 16.76 19.93
N ASP A 20 11.52 17.83 19.52
CA ASP A 20 10.05 17.90 19.46
C ASP A 20 9.49 16.85 18.51
N VAL A 21 10.15 16.65 17.37
CA VAL A 21 9.88 15.60 16.41
C VAL A 21 11.18 15.07 15.81
N LEU A 22 11.30 13.76 15.68
CA LEU A 22 12.47 13.09 15.14
C LEU A 22 12.04 11.88 14.30
N LEU A 23 12.54 11.78 13.08
CA LEU A 23 12.38 10.58 12.26
C LEU A 23 13.63 9.71 12.42
N VAL A 24 13.41 8.46 12.82
CA VAL A 24 14.49 7.48 13.02
C VAL A 24 14.36 6.34 12.02
N LYS A 25 15.43 6.09 11.29
CA LYS A 25 15.59 4.94 10.38
C LYS A 25 16.32 3.82 11.11
N PHE A 26 15.65 2.69 11.29
CA PHE A 26 16.24 1.45 11.78
C PHE A 26 16.63 0.60 10.58
N TYR A 27 17.92 0.26 10.45
CA TYR A 27 18.46 -0.34 9.24
C TYR A 27 19.47 -1.45 9.52
N ALA A 28 19.81 -2.17 8.45
CA ALA A 28 20.96 -3.08 8.40
C ALA A 28 21.86 -2.71 7.21
N PRO A 29 23.21 -2.68 7.36
CA PRO A 29 24.12 -2.26 6.31
C PRO A 29 24.07 -3.11 5.03
N TRP A 30 23.75 -4.39 5.15
CA TRP A 30 23.64 -5.34 4.06
C TRP A 30 22.30 -5.30 3.30
N CYS A 31 21.31 -4.60 3.81
CA CYS A 31 19.96 -4.57 3.27
C CYS A 31 19.87 -3.70 1.99
N GLY A 32 19.43 -4.28 0.87
CA GLY A 32 19.31 -3.59 -0.41
C GLY A 32 18.35 -2.39 -0.37
N HIS A 33 17.21 -2.51 0.31
CA HIS A 33 16.25 -1.42 0.48
C HIS A 33 16.83 -0.29 1.35
N CYS A 34 17.63 -0.63 2.35
CA CYS A 34 18.33 0.34 3.18
C CYS A 34 19.37 1.15 2.38
N LYS A 35 20.09 0.48 1.48
CA LYS A 35 21.04 1.15 0.57
C LYS A 35 20.35 2.11 -0.40
N LYS A 36 19.14 1.79 -0.85
CA LYS A 36 18.35 2.67 -1.72
C LYS A 36 17.86 3.92 -1.02
N ILE A 37 17.38 3.80 0.22
CA ILE A 37 16.84 4.95 0.97
C ILE A 37 17.96 5.84 1.53
N ALA A 38 19.15 5.32 1.80
CA ALA A 38 20.22 6.05 2.46
C ALA A 38 20.55 7.41 1.81
N PRO A 39 20.78 7.53 0.48
CA PRO A 39 21.06 8.83 -0.14
C PRO A 39 19.85 9.77 -0.10
N GLU A 40 18.64 9.26 -0.22
CA GLU A 40 17.41 10.06 -0.14
C GLU A 40 17.18 10.57 1.30
N PHE A 41 17.47 9.74 2.28
CA PHE A 41 17.37 10.07 3.69
C PHE A 41 18.37 11.16 4.10
N GLU A 42 19.60 11.07 3.60
CA GLU A 42 20.65 12.10 3.82
C GLU A 42 20.27 13.44 3.18
N LYS A 43 19.81 13.45 1.92
CA LYS A 43 19.30 14.67 1.26
C LYS A 43 18.13 15.30 2.02
N ALA A 44 17.23 14.48 2.53
CA ALA A 44 16.10 14.96 3.34
C ALA A 44 16.59 15.58 4.65
N ALA A 45 17.54 14.95 5.33
CA ALA A 45 18.13 15.48 6.56
C ALA A 45 18.75 16.86 6.35
N THR A 46 19.57 17.01 5.30
CA THR A 46 20.19 18.29 4.94
C THR A 46 19.16 19.40 4.71
N LYS A 47 18.08 19.11 3.97
CA LYS A 47 17.02 20.08 3.71
C LYS A 47 16.22 20.42 4.97
N LEU A 48 15.94 19.45 5.82
CA LEU A 48 15.15 19.64 7.04
C LEU A 48 15.89 20.41 8.13
N LEU A 49 17.23 20.34 8.18
CA LEU A 49 18.04 21.17 9.06
C LEU A 49 17.94 22.66 8.74
N GLN A 50 17.57 23.03 7.52
CA GLN A 50 17.36 24.42 7.10
C GLN A 50 16.00 24.99 7.51
N ASN A 51 15.11 24.16 8.07
CA ASN A 51 13.84 24.62 8.63
C ASN A 51 14.07 25.47 9.89
N ASP A 52 13.10 26.31 10.19
CA ASP A 52 13.07 27.07 11.44
C ASP A 52 11.79 26.74 12.23
N PRO A 53 11.88 26.01 13.37
CA PRO A 53 13.08 25.36 13.92
C PRO A 53 13.54 24.16 13.06
N PRO A 54 14.83 23.77 13.16
CA PRO A 54 15.36 22.63 12.43
C PRO A 54 14.66 21.33 12.77
N ILE A 55 14.44 20.47 11.75
CA ILE A 55 13.90 19.13 11.93
C ILE A 55 15.03 18.13 11.71
N HIS A 56 15.21 17.23 12.65
CA HIS A 56 16.32 16.28 12.63
C HIS A 56 15.89 14.89 12.20
N LEU A 57 16.77 14.19 11.51
CA LEU A 57 16.68 12.80 11.15
C LEU A 57 17.79 12.01 11.83
N ALA A 58 17.50 10.77 12.19
CA ALA A 58 18.47 9.88 12.84
C ALA A 58 18.43 8.46 12.28
N GLU A 59 19.45 7.69 12.58
CA GLU A 59 19.51 6.28 12.21
C GLU A 59 20.11 5.42 13.31
N VAL A 60 19.69 4.13 13.33
CA VAL A 60 20.19 3.11 14.25
C VAL A 60 20.53 1.86 13.43
N ASP A 61 21.75 1.37 13.57
CA ASP A 61 22.20 0.12 12.96
C ASP A 61 21.77 -1.07 13.81
N CYS A 62 20.76 -1.78 13.36
CA CYS A 62 20.19 -2.92 14.11
C CYS A 62 21.09 -4.17 14.12
N THR A 63 22.15 -4.20 13.36
CA THR A 63 23.13 -5.31 13.43
C THR A 63 24.02 -5.17 14.66
N GLU A 64 24.26 -3.95 15.11
CA GLU A 64 25.06 -3.61 16.29
C GLU A 64 24.19 -3.26 17.51
N GLU A 65 23.14 -2.47 17.31
CA GLU A 65 22.29 -1.87 18.34
C GLU A 65 20.98 -2.68 18.56
N LYS A 66 21.12 -3.97 18.84
CA LYS A 66 20.01 -4.92 18.91
C LYS A 66 18.98 -4.58 19.98
N LYS A 67 19.43 -4.10 21.14
CA LYS A 67 18.55 -3.79 22.26
C LYS A 67 17.53 -2.72 21.92
N THR A 68 17.97 -1.62 21.29
CA THR A 68 17.09 -0.53 20.85
C THR A 68 16.13 -1.03 19.78
N CYS A 69 16.60 -1.77 18.78
CA CYS A 69 15.76 -2.29 17.71
C CYS A 69 14.70 -3.28 18.23
N ASP A 70 15.06 -4.17 19.17
CA ASP A 70 14.11 -5.12 19.78
C ASP A 70 13.07 -4.38 20.64
N GLU A 71 13.48 -3.37 21.40
CA GLU A 71 12.59 -2.57 22.24
C GLU A 71 11.48 -1.90 21.44
N TYR A 72 11.79 -1.41 20.24
CA TYR A 72 10.81 -0.75 19.36
C TYR A 72 10.19 -1.68 18.33
N GLY A 73 10.36 -3.00 18.48
CA GLY A 73 9.67 -4.01 17.68
C GLY A 73 10.07 -4.01 16.20
N VAL A 74 11.33 -3.70 15.90
CA VAL A 74 11.84 -3.68 14.51
C VAL A 74 12.01 -5.12 14.02
N SER A 75 11.17 -5.54 13.08
CA SER A 75 11.17 -6.90 12.51
C SER A 75 11.63 -6.98 11.05
N GLY A 76 11.84 -5.84 10.41
CA GLY A 76 12.29 -5.76 9.01
C GLY A 76 13.04 -4.46 8.73
N PHE A 77 13.76 -4.40 7.61
CA PHE A 77 14.60 -3.27 7.27
C PHE A 77 14.31 -2.70 5.87
N PRO A 78 14.36 -1.35 5.73
CA PRO A 78 14.40 -0.38 6.81
C PRO A 78 13.03 -0.22 7.47
N THR A 79 12.99 0.04 8.76
CA THR A 79 11.81 0.50 9.49
C THR A 79 12.02 1.94 9.88
N LEU A 80 11.05 2.81 9.59
CA LEU A 80 11.11 4.22 9.94
C LEU A 80 10.01 4.53 10.96
N LYS A 81 10.40 5.24 12.02
CA LYS A 81 9.51 5.60 13.13
C LYS A 81 9.66 7.05 13.52
N ILE A 82 8.56 7.69 13.88
CA ILE A 82 8.51 9.07 14.36
C ILE A 82 8.44 9.08 15.88
N PHE A 83 9.36 9.84 16.47
CA PHE A 83 9.42 10.09 17.91
C PHE A 83 9.07 11.54 18.21
N ARG A 84 8.36 11.76 19.31
CA ARG A 84 8.04 13.10 19.83
C ARG A 84 8.52 13.20 21.27
N LYS A 85 9.43 14.13 21.55
CA LYS A 85 9.99 14.37 22.90
C LYS A 85 10.47 13.10 23.58
N GLY A 86 11.11 12.21 22.83
CA GLY A 86 11.66 10.96 23.31
C GLY A 86 10.68 9.77 23.36
N GLU A 87 9.41 9.96 23.01
CA GLU A 87 8.42 8.88 22.98
C GLU A 87 8.07 8.48 21.55
N LEU A 88 7.87 7.17 21.33
CA LEU A 88 7.40 6.66 20.04
C LEU A 88 5.98 7.18 19.77
N ALA A 89 5.82 7.93 18.67
CA ALA A 89 4.54 8.48 18.26
C ALA A 89 3.82 7.59 17.25
N GLN A 90 4.50 7.20 16.17
CA GLN A 90 3.92 6.41 15.07
C GLN A 90 5.00 5.83 14.15
N ASP A 91 4.60 4.87 13.34
CA ASP A 91 5.39 4.42 12.21
C ASP A 91 5.32 5.45 11.08
N TYR A 92 6.40 5.55 10.29
CA TYR A 92 6.42 6.37 9.09
C TYR A 92 6.09 5.52 7.87
N ASP A 93 4.94 5.77 7.27
CA ASP A 93 4.44 5.09 6.07
C ASP A 93 4.49 5.98 4.81
N GLY A 94 5.17 7.11 4.88
CA GLY A 94 5.28 8.07 3.79
C GLY A 94 6.25 7.65 2.68
N PRO A 95 6.39 8.49 1.64
CA PRO A 95 7.32 8.24 0.55
C PRO A 95 8.77 8.13 1.02
N ARG A 96 9.55 7.27 0.36
CA ARG A 96 10.96 7.01 0.69
C ARG A 96 11.95 7.79 -0.19
N VAL A 97 11.49 8.83 -0.84
CA VAL A 97 12.29 9.79 -1.61
C VAL A 97 12.46 11.10 -0.84
N ALA A 98 13.54 11.80 -1.06
CA ALA A 98 13.91 12.99 -0.27
C ALA A 98 12.78 14.03 -0.16
N GLU A 99 12.15 14.41 -1.27
CA GLU A 99 11.08 15.41 -1.29
C GLU A 99 9.84 14.94 -0.48
N GLY A 100 9.50 13.67 -0.59
CA GLY A 100 8.39 13.08 0.17
C GLY A 100 8.65 13.07 1.67
N ILE A 101 9.87 12.71 2.09
CA ILE A 101 10.29 12.74 3.49
C ILE A 101 10.26 14.17 4.03
N VAL A 102 10.78 15.13 3.27
CA VAL A 102 10.79 16.55 3.64
C VAL A 102 9.38 17.09 3.83
N LYS A 103 8.50 16.85 2.85
CA LYS A 103 7.10 17.30 2.91
C LYS A 103 6.38 16.68 4.12
N TYR A 104 6.54 15.38 4.32
CA TYR A 104 5.92 14.67 5.43
C TYR A 104 6.38 15.21 6.79
N MET A 105 7.69 15.34 6.99
CA MET A 105 8.25 15.79 8.26
C MET A 105 7.97 17.27 8.55
N ARG A 106 7.86 18.12 7.54
CA ARG A 106 7.38 19.50 7.72
C ARG A 106 5.94 19.56 8.21
N GLY A 107 5.09 18.64 7.76
CA GLY A 107 3.73 18.48 8.26
C GLY A 107 3.67 17.99 9.71
N GLN A 108 4.72 17.31 10.19
CA GLN A 108 4.81 16.81 11.56
C GLN A 108 5.36 17.84 12.56
N ALA A 109 6.02 18.88 12.08
CA ALA A 109 6.62 19.92 12.92
C ALA A 109 5.60 21.01 13.30
N GLY A 110 5.83 21.64 14.45
CA GLY A 110 4.98 22.73 14.95
C GLY A 110 3.64 22.25 15.50
N PRO A 111 2.69 23.18 15.73
CA PRO A 111 1.35 22.86 16.23
C PRO A 111 0.58 22.05 15.20
N SER A 112 -0.24 21.11 15.65
CA SER A 112 -1.11 20.29 14.79
C SER A 112 -2.18 21.12 14.06
N ALA A 113 -2.59 22.23 14.63
CA ALA A 113 -3.50 23.20 14.04
C ALA A 113 -2.99 24.62 14.29
N THR A 114 -2.97 25.45 13.23
CA THR A 114 -2.52 26.84 13.28
C THR A 114 -3.69 27.78 13.50
N GLU A 115 -3.56 28.70 14.45
CA GLU A 115 -4.54 29.76 14.65
C GLU A 115 -4.48 30.82 13.55
N ILE A 116 -5.62 31.21 13.03
CA ILE A 116 -5.81 32.32 12.10
C ILE A 116 -6.43 33.50 12.88
N ASN A 117 -5.71 34.63 12.90
CA ASN A 117 -6.11 35.82 13.68
C ASN A 117 -6.62 36.96 12.83
N THR A 118 -6.37 36.97 11.53
CA THR A 118 -6.73 38.07 10.63
C THR A 118 -7.49 37.58 9.39
N GLN A 119 -8.29 38.46 8.82
CA GLN A 119 -8.98 38.20 7.54
C GLN A 119 -8.00 37.90 6.42
N GLN A 120 -6.84 38.56 6.40
CA GLN A 120 -5.79 38.32 5.39
C GLN A 120 -5.21 36.90 5.48
N GLU A 121 -4.94 36.42 6.69
CA GLU A 121 -4.49 35.02 6.89
C GLU A 121 -5.55 34.02 6.44
N PHE A 122 -6.81 34.31 6.71
CA PHE A 122 -7.94 33.48 6.27
C PHE A 122 -8.05 33.43 4.75
N GLU A 123 -7.97 34.56 4.07
CA GLU A 123 -7.99 34.63 2.61
C GLU A 123 -6.79 33.92 1.98
N LYS A 124 -5.62 34.02 2.60
CA LYS A 124 -4.43 33.26 2.18
C LYS A 124 -4.65 31.74 2.31
N MET A 125 -5.29 31.31 3.39
CA MET A 125 -5.65 29.89 3.58
C MET A 125 -6.58 29.39 2.47
N LEU A 126 -7.55 30.18 2.02
CA LEU A 126 -8.45 29.83 0.92
C LEU A 126 -7.74 29.68 -0.44
N GLN A 127 -6.51 30.16 -0.58
CA GLN A 127 -5.67 29.97 -1.78
C GLN A 127 -4.75 28.74 -1.69
N ALA A 128 -4.84 27.95 -0.62
CA ALA A 128 -4.01 26.77 -0.45
C ALA A 128 -4.23 25.73 -1.57
N ASP A 129 -3.15 25.09 -1.97
CA ASP A 129 -3.17 24.05 -3.00
C ASP A 129 -3.66 22.68 -2.50
N ASP A 130 -3.70 22.51 -1.18
CA ASP A 130 -4.16 21.30 -0.52
C ASP A 130 -5.48 21.56 0.23
N VAL A 131 -6.22 20.47 0.49
CA VAL A 131 -7.43 20.52 1.32
C VAL A 131 -7.07 21.05 2.71
N THR A 132 -7.82 22.05 3.18
CA THR A 132 -7.63 22.64 4.50
C THR A 132 -8.87 22.45 5.35
N ILE A 133 -8.68 21.98 6.57
CA ILE A 133 -9.75 21.82 7.57
C ILE A 133 -9.70 23.00 8.52
N CYS A 134 -10.75 23.80 8.52
CA CYS A 134 -10.85 25.00 9.34
C CYS A 134 -11.88 24.83 10.44
N GLY A 135 -11.45 25.04 11.67
CA GLY A 135 -12.35 25.17 12.82
C GLY A 135 -12.75 26.64 13.06
N PHE A 136 -14.03 26.90 13.29
CA PHE A 136 -14.61 28.19 13.66
C PHE A 136 -15.19 28.06 15.06
N PHE A 137 -14.51 28.59 16.07
CA PHE A 137 -14.84 28.30 17.46
C PHE A 137 -15.10 29.55 18.29
N GLU A 138 -16.09 29.46 19.18
CA GLU A 138 -16.25 30.37 20.29
C GLU A 138 -15.25 30.10 21.41
N GLU A 139 -15.15 31.03 22.36
CA GLU A 139 -14.44 30.79 23.63
C GLU A 139 -15.06 29.59 24.35
N ASN A 140 -14.21 28.68 24.90
CA ASN A 140 -14.62 27.47 25.62
C ASN A 140 -15.42 26.44 24.81
N SER A 141 -15.20 26.37 23.50
CA SER A 141 -15.82 25.36 22.63
C SER A 141 -15.32 23.94 22.93
N LYS A 142 -16.23 23.01 23.23
CA LYS A 142 -15.94 21.57 23.34
C LYS A 142 -15.57 20.96 21.98
N LEU A 143 -16.14 21.51 20.91
CA LEU A 143 -15.83 21.09 19.55
C LEU A 143 -14.36 21.40 19.20
N LYS A 144 -13.85 22.54 19.66
CA LYS A 144 -12.44 22.92 19.52
C LYS A 144 -11.51 21.88 20.14
N ASP A 145 -11.82 21.41 21.37
CA ASP A 145 -11.00 20.42 22.04
C ASP A 145 -10.94 19.10 21.24
N SER A 146 -12.07 18.66 20.72
CA SER A 146 -12.15 17.48 19.87
C SER A 146 -11.44 17.67 18.54
N PHE A 147 -11.59 18.84 17.91
CA PHE A 147 -10.90 19.22 16.69
C PHE A 147 -9.37 19.16 16.86
N LEU A 148 -8.85 19.73 17.93
CA LEU A 148 -7.39 19.72 18.21
C LEU A 148 -6.88 18.30 18.44
N LYS A 149 -7.63 17.43 19.12
CA LYS A 149 -7.27 16.00 19.27
C LYS A 149 -7.22 15.28 17.93
N VAL A 150 -8.19 15.54 17.06
CA VAL A 150 -8.20 14.97 15.70
C VAL A 150 -7.03 15.51 14.88
N ALA A 151 -6.76 16.82 14.97
CA ALA A 151 -5.61 17.43 14.29
C ALA A 151 -4.28 16.78 14.70
N ASP A 152 -4.09 16.46 15.98
CA ASP A 152 -2.90 15.78 16.47
C ASP A 152 -2.68 14.40 15.83
N THR A 153 -3.74 13.67 15.56
CA THR A 153 -3.68 12.32 14.99
C THR A 153 -3.71 12.28 13.46
N GLU A 154 -4.28 13.30 12.82
CA GLU A 154 -4.48 13.33 11.35
C GLU A 154 -3.62 14.40 10.64
N ARG A 155 -2.68 15.00 11.34
CA ARG A 155 -1.85 16.10 10.83
C ARG A 155 -0.94 15.73 9.66
N ASP A 156 -0.65 14.47 9.50
CA ASP A 156 0.11 13.93 8.36
C ASP A 156 -0.74 13.82 7.09
N ARG A 157 -2.05 13.81 7.24
CA ARG A 157 -3.02 13.65 6.14
C ARG A 157 -3.64 14.96 5.70
N PHE A 158 -3.87 15.89 6.64
CA PHE A 158 -4.60 17.13 6.39
C PHE A 158 -3.93 18.33 7.06
N LYS A 159 -4.14 19.49 6.47
CA LYS A 159 -3.79 20.77 7.06
C LYS A 159 -4.94 21.27 7.91
N PHE A 160 -4.67 21.54 9.18
CA PHE A 160 -5.65 22.05 10.14
C PHE A 160 -5.35 23.47 10.52
N VAL A 161 -6.37 24.32 10.49
CA VAL A 161 -6.35 25.69 10.99
C VAL A 161 -7.60 25.95 11.82
N TRP A 162 -7.58 26.96 12.66
CA TRP A 162 -8.76 27.36 13.41
C TRP A 162 -8.75 28.87 13.67
N THR A 163 -9.91 29.42 13.96
CA THR A 163 -10.06 30.83 14.29
C THR A 163 -11.18 31.04 15.32
N SER A 164 -10.98 32.00 16.20
CA SER A 164 -12.01 32.58 17.08
C SER A 164 -12.23 34.07 16.80
N ASN A 165 -11.70 34.57 15.68
CA ASN A 165 -11.88 35.95 15.26
C ASN A 165 -13.34 36.18 14.89
N LYS A 166 -14.03 37.04 15.67
CA LYS A 166 -15.47 37.35 15.51
C LYS A 166 -15.84 37.85 14.11
N GLN A 167 -15.00 38.69 13.51
CA GLN A 167 -15.21 39.22 12.17
C GLN A 167 -15.21 38.11 11.11
N ILE A 168 -14.31 37.14 11.24
CA ILE A 168 -14.24 35.98 10.33
C ILE A 168 -15.46 35.08 10.54
N LEU A 169 -15.81 34.76 11.80
CA LEU A 169 -16.97 33.93 12.10
C LEU A 169 -18.26 34.57 11.51
N GLU A 170 -18.48 35.85 11.76
CA GLU A 170 -19.65 36.57 11.25
C GLU A 170 -19.67 36.64 9.72
N SER A 171 -18.53 36.93 9.07
CA SER A 171 -18.43 37.04 7.62
C SER A 171 -18.72 35.74 6.89
N ARG A 172 -18.41 34.61 7.54
CA ARG A 172 -18.62 33.24 6.98
C ARG A 172 -19.94 32.63 7.43
N GLY A 173 -20.55 33.13 8.49
CA GLY A 173 -21.77 32.58 9.07
C GLY A 173 -21.52 31.23 9.78
N TYR A 174 -20.30 30.99 10.26
CA TYR A 174 -19.94 29.81 11.01
C TYR A 174 -19.69 30.14 12.47
N ASN A 175 -20.15 29.26 13.34
CA ASN A 175 -19.95 29.36 14.77
C ASN A 175 -20.00 27.97 15.41
N ASP A 176 -18.94 27.59 16.08
CA ASP A 176 -18.74 26.21 16.55
C ASP A 176 -18.91 25.18 15.41
N ASP A 177 -18.24 25.44 14.31
CA ASP A 177 -18.29 24.62 13.11
C ASP A 177 -16.90 24.15 12.68
N ILE A 178 -16.85 23.03 11.98
CA ILE A 178 -15.66 22.53 11.28
C ILE A 178 -16.02 22.47 9.80
N VAL A 179 -15.16 23.03 8.96
CA VAL A 179 -15.38 23.13 7.51
C VAL A 179 -14.15 22.65 6.76
N ALA A 180 -14.34 21.73 5.81
CA ALA A 180 -13.31 21.31 4.87
C ALA A 180 -13.38 22.16 3.59
N TYR A 181 -12.28 22.81 3.25
CA TYR A 181 -12.15 23.65 2.05
C TYR A 181 -11.39 22.91 0.96
N GLN A 182 -12.00 22.79 -0.20
CA GLN A 182 -11.35 22.25 -1.39
C GLN A 182 -10.46 23.30 -2.06
N PRO A 183 -9.28 22.93 -2.59
CA PRO A 183 -8.46 23.83 -3.39
C PRO A 183 -9.23 24.35 -4.60
N LYS A 184 -8.99 25.60 -4.98
CA LYS A 184 -9.68 26.25 -6.12
C LYS A 184 -9.57 25.47 -7.43
N LYS A 185 -8.44 24.81 -7.67
CA LYS A 185 -8.20 23.98 -8.87
C LYS A 185 -9.17 22.80 -9.00
N PHE A 186 -9.81 22.38 -7.89
CA PHE A 186 -10.77 21.27 -7.86
C PHE A 186 -12.23 21.71 -7.75
N HIS A 187 -12.50 23.01 -7.72
CA HIS A 187 -13.87 23.51 -7.71
C HIS A 187 -14.61 23.08 -8.98
N ASN A 188 -15.84 22.63 -8.83
CA ASN A 188 -16.66 22.12 -9.92
C ASN A 188 -18.15 22.39 -9.66
N LYS A 189 -18.98 22.12 -10.66
CA LYS A 189 -20.44 22.38 -10.57
C LYS A 189 -21.25 21.26 -9.91
N PHE A 190 -20.62 20.13 -9.59
CA PHE A 190 -21.32 18.92 -9.12
C PHE A 190 -21.35 18.79 -7.60
N GLU A 191 -20.53 19.56 -6.90
CA GLU A 191 -20.41 19.55 -5.45
C GLU A 191 -20.07 20.93 -4.91
N PRO A 192 -20.33 21.21 -3.61
CA PRO A 192 -19.90 22.44 -2.96
C PRO A 192 -18.37 22.54 -2.91
N ASN A 193 -17.85 23.75 -2.82
CA ASN A 193 -16.42 24.02 -2.66
C ASN A 193 -15.93 23.86 -1.21
N GLU A 194 -16.87 23.87 -0.28
CA GLU A 194 -16.63 23.68 1.15
C GLU A 194 -17.69 22.75 1.73
N PHE A 195 -17.29 21.94 2.70
CA PHE A 195 -18.13 20.94 3.35
C PHE A 195 -18.14 21.19 4.85
N LYS A 196 -19.34 21.46 5.40
CA LYS A 196 -19.51 21.66 6.83
C LYS A 196 -19.73 20.33 7.54
N TYR A 197 -19.02 20.09 8.64
CA TYR A 197 -19.27 18.99 9.55
C TYR A 197 -20.61 19.20 10.27
N ASP A 198 -21.46 18.19 10.22
CA ASP A 198 -22.81 18.23 10.78
C ASP A 198 -22.95 17.20 11.91
N GLY A 199 -22.03 17.23 12.84
CA GLY A 199 -22.01 16.32 13.98
C GLY A 199 -21.78 17.04 15.30
N ASN A 200 -21.53 16.24 16.32
CA ASN A 200 -21.20 16.71 17.65
C ASN A 200 -19.66 16.69 17.87
N TYR A 201 -19.21 16.87 19.09
CA TYR A 201 -17.80 16.86 19.48
C TYR A 201 -17.19 15.45 19.65
N ASP A 202 -17.77 14.42 19.01
CA ASP A 202 -17.23 13.08 18.93
C ASP A 202 -16.07 13.02 17.94
N THR A 203 -14.87 12.66 18.41
CA THR A 203 -13.66 12.60 17.57
C THR A 203 -13.75 11.58 16.45
N ASP A 204 -14.42 10.46 16.65
CA ASP A 204 -14.58 9.42 15.63
C ASP A 204 -15.48 9.89 14.50
N LYS A 205 -16.53 10.64 14.81
CA LYS A 205 -17.40 11.24 13.79
C LYS A 205 -16.72 12.35 13.00
N ILE A 206 -15.85 13.13 13.65
CA ILE A 206 -15.03 14.13 12.93
C ILE A 206 -14.07 13.40 11.97
N LYS A 207 -13.41 12.33 12.39
CA LYS A 207 -12.54 11.53 11.52
C LYS A 207 -13.31 10.89 10.36
N GLU A 208 -14.50 10.39 10.61
CA GLU A 208 -15.38 9.87 9.57
C GLU A 208 -15.74 10.95 8.53
N PHE A 209 -16.09 12.15 8.99
CA PHE A 209 -16.33 13.29 8.10
C PHE A 209 -15.11 13.62 7.24
N LEU A 210 -13.92 13.67 7.82
CA LEU A 210 -12.67 13.92 7.07
C LEU A 210 -12.42 12.84 6.03
N LEU A 211 -12.64 11.59 6.38
CA LEU A 211 -12.44 10.46 5.49
C LEU A 211 -13.34 10.50 4.25
N HIS A 212 -14.58 10.94 4.40
CA HIS A 212 -15.57 10.93 3.34
C HIS A 212 -15.66 12.25 2.53
N GLU A 213 -15.36 13.39 3.11
CA GLU A 213 -15.63 14.68 2.46
C GLU A 213 -14.38 15.39 1.91
N THR A 214 -13.19 15.05 2.38
CA THR A 214 -11.97 15.80 2.01
C THR A 214 -11.50 15.54 0.58
N ASN A 215 -11.72 14.35 0.03
CA ASN A 215 -11.37 14.04 -1.34
C ASN A 215 -12.40 14.52 -2.37
N GLY A 216 -13.55 15.03 -1.92
CA GLY A 216 -14.68 15.36 -2.79
C GLY A 216 -15.25 14.12 -3.48
N LEU A 217 -16.05 14.35 -4.52
CA LEU A 217 -16.62 13.26 -5.33
C LEU A 217 -15.57 12.50 -6.12
N VAL A 218 -14.53 13.21 -6.62
CA VAL A 218 -13.42 12.63 -7.39
C VAL A 218 -12.12 13.27 -6.93
N GLY A 219 -11.32 12.51 -6.18
CA GLY A 219 -10.02 12.95 -5.71
C GLY A 219 -8.93 12.80 -6.78
N ILE A 220 -7.81 13.48 -6.59
CA ILE A 220 -6.59 13.28 -7.39
C ILE A 220 -5.62 12.46 -6.56
N ARG A 221 -5.45 11.20 -6.98
CA ARG A 221 -4.58 10.23 -6.33
C ARG A 221 -3.19 10.28 -6.94
N THR A 222 -2.20 10.56 -6.10
CA THR A 222 -0.78 10.65 -6.46
C THR A 222 0.04 9.60 -5.70
N ALA A 223 1.32 9.45 -6.05
CA ALA A 223 2.21 8.55 -5.33
C ALA A 223 2.33 8.92 -3.83
N GLU A 224 2.26 10.20 -3.50
CA GLU A 224 2.40 10.73 -2.14
C GLU A 224 1.14 10.53 -1.29
N ASN A 225 -0.06 10.59 -1.90
CA ASN A 225 -1.33 10.54 -1.16
C ASN A 225 -2.14 9.26 -1.39
N ARG A 226 -1.62 8.27 -2.09
CA ARG A 226 -2.36 7.05 -2.47
C ARG A 226 -2.95 6.29 -1.27
N TYR A 227 -2.33 6.39 -0.11
CA TYR A 227 -2.81 5.78 1.14
C TYR A 227 -4.13 6.36 1.65
N GLN A 228 -4.55 7.53 1.14
CA GLN A 228 -5.84 8.16 1.48
C GLN A 228 -7.00 7.60 0.63
N TYR A 229 -6.71 6.71 -0.34
CA TYR A 229 -7.68 6.17 -1.31
C TYR A 229 -7.87 4.66 -1.14
N ASP A 230 -8.09 4.22 0.09
CA ASP A 230 -8.27 2.80 0.46
C ASP A 230 -9.72 2.42 0.81
N LEU A 231 -10.65 3.40 0.81
CA LEU A 231 -12.07 3.14 1.02
C LEU A 231 -12.69 2.39 -0.13
N LEU A 232 -13.26 1.22 0.16
CA LEU A 232 -13.89 0.36 -0.83
C LEU A 232 -15.42 0.59 -0.94
N PRO A 233 -16.04 0.41 -2.11
CA PRO A 233 -15.37 0.20 -3.41
C PRO A 233 -14.69 1.47 -3.93
N MET A 234 -13.49 1.32 -4.48
CA MET A 234 -12.69 2.41 -5.05
C MET A 234 -12.57 2.24 -6.55
N PHE A 235 -12.95 3.28 -7.29
CA PHE A 235 -12.79 3.37 -8.75
C PHE A 235 -11.68 4.38 -9.06
N VAL A 236 -10.66 3.95 -9.78
CA VAL A 236 -9.55 4.82 -10.20
C VAL A 236 -9.54 4.93 -11.72
N VAL A 237 -9.56 6.17 -12.19
CA VAL A 237 -9.46 6.50 -13.61
C VAL A 237 -8.04 6.95 -13.91
N TYR A 238 -7.33 6.16 -14.71
CA TYR A 238 -5.94 6.40 -15.09
C TYR A 238 -5.90 7.09 -16.45
N GLY A 239 -5.51 8.34 -16.46
CA GLY A 239 -5.43 9.14 -17.67
C GLY A 239 -4.24 10.08 -17.66
N LYS A 240 -4.22 11.02 -18.59
CA LYS A 240 -3.28 12.12 -18.58
C LYS A 240 -3.81 13.18 -17.62
N VAL A 241 -3.32 13.17 -16.40
CA VAL A 241 -3.74 14.05 -15.29
C VAL A 241 -2.54 14.82 -14.78
N ASP A 242 -2.50 16.11 -15.05
CA ASP A 242 -1.45 17.02 -14.62
C ASP A 242 -2.05 18.41 -14.42
N TYR A 243 -2.28 18.77 -13.15
CA TYR A 243 -2.86 20.08 -12.82
C TYR A 243 -1.86 21.22 -12.84
N GLU A 244 -0.57 20.94 -12.94
CA GLU A 244 0.47 21.96 -13.08
C GLU A 244 0.66 22.35 -14.55
N LEU A 245 0.80 21.36 -15.44
CA LEU A 245 1.10 21.57 -16.86
C LEU A 245 -0.14 21.61 -17.74
N ASP A 246 -1.17 20.84 -17.42
CA ASP A 246 -2.41 20.76 -18.21
C ASP A 246 -3.68 20.72 -17.34
N PRO A 247 -4.01 21.80 -16.61
CA PRO A 247 -5.23 21.84 -15.80
C PRO A 247 -6.52 21.71 -16.61
N LYS A 248 -6.55 22.19 -17.88
CA LYS A 248 -7.73 22.09 -18.76
C LYS A 248 -8.00 20.65 -19.21
N GLY A 249 -6.98 19.93 -19.65
CA GLY A 249 -7.10 18.52 -20.03
C GLY A 249 -7.44 17.64 -18.83
N SER A 250 -6.82 17.91 -17.67
CA SER A 250 -7.13 17.22 -16.44
C SER A 250 -8.59 17.42 -16.01
N ASN A 251 -9.10 18.65 -16.05
CA ASN A 251 -10.50 18.96 -15.78
C ASN A 251 -11.47 18.37 -16.80
N TYR A 252 -11.08 18.28 -18.06
CA TYR A 252 -11.90 17.66 -19.11
C TYR A 252 -12.28 16.21 -18.73
N TRP A 253 -11.30 15.42 -18.31
CA TRP A 253 -11.53 14.06 -17.89
C TRP A 253 -12.21 13.98 -16.52
N ARG A 254 -11.78 14.80 -15.58
CA ARG A 254 -12.37 14.81 -14.23
C ARG A 254 -13.86 15.14 -14.25
N ASN A 255 -14.28 16.12 -15.07
CA ASN A 255 -15.70 16.48 -15.20
C ASN A 255 -16.54 15.28 -15.68
N ARG A 256 -16.01 14.45 -16.57
CA ARG A 256 -16.70 13.23 -17.03
C ARG A 256 -16.84 12.20 -15.93
N VAL A 257 -15.83 12.05 -15.11
CA VAL A 257 -15.91 11.15 -13.93
C VAL A 257 -16.89 11.71 -12.90
N LEU A 258 -16.88 13.03 -12.66
CA LEU A 258 -17.82 13.72 -11.76
C LEU A 258 -19.28 13.52 -12.18
N MET A 259 -19.56 13.49 -13.47
CA MET A 259 -20.91 13.23 -13.99
C MET A 259 -21.46 11.88 -13.54
N VAL A 260 -20.61 10.90 -13.31
CA VAL A 260 -20.98 9.59 -12.77
C VAL A 260 -20.93 9.59 -11.24
N ALA A 261 -19.84 10.08 -10.66
CA ALA A 261 -19.56 10.00 -9.23
C ALA A 261 -20.64 10.69 -8.37
N LYS A 262 -21.27 11.77 -8.86
CA LYS A 262 -22.34 12.50 -8.16
C LYS A 262 -23.52 11.62 -7.73
N ASP A 263 -23.80 10.57 -8.49
CA ASP A 263 -24.94 9.67 -8.25
C ASP A 263 -24.59 8.53 -7.26
N TYR A 264 -23.31 8.41 -6.89
CA TYR A 264 -22.82 7.31 -6.04
C TYR A 264 -22.17 7.78 -4.74
N LYS A 265 -22.42 9.02 -4.33
CA LYS A 265 -21.91 9.52 -3.04
C LYS A 265 -22.27 8.56 -1.91
N ARG A 266 -21.31 8.21 -1.05
CA ARG A 266 -21.42 7.22 0.03
C ARG A 266 -21.63 5.76 -0.41
N LYS A 267 -21.77 5.49 -1.69
CA LYS A 267 -21.90 4.12 -2.23
C LYS A 267 -20.61 3.65 -2.90
N ALA A 268 -19.86 4.58 -3.48
CA ALA A 268 -18.59 4.32 -4.13
C ALA A 268 -17.66 5.52 -3.98
N ASN A 269 -16.37 5.27 -4.12
CA ASN A 269 -15.32 6.26 -4.05
C ASN A 269 -14.61 6.35 -5.39
N PHE A 270 -14.23 7.56 -5.80
CA PHE A 270 -13.63 7.81 -7.10
C PHE A 270 -12.36 8.63 -6.97
N ALA A 271 -11.35 8.26 -7.75
CA ALA A 271 -10.12 9.02 -7.89
C ALA A 271 -9.64 9.01 -9.33
N MET A 272 -8.82 9.99 -9.66
CA MET A 272 -8.04 10.01 -10.90
C MET A 272 -6.56 9.94 -10.58
N SER A 273 -5.82 9.23 -11.41
CA SER A 273 -4.36 9.13 -11.32
C SER A 273 -3.73 9.38 -12.67
N ASN A 274 -2.52 9.96 -12.68
CA ASN A 274 -1.72 10.01 -13.89
C ASN A 274 -1.26 8.59 -14.28
N LYS A 275 -1.57 8.17 -15.48
CA LYS A 275 -1.28 6.83 -16.00
C LYS A 275 0.22 6.49 -15.92
N GLU A 276 1.08 7.45 -16.24
CA GLU A 276 2.53 7.25 -16.28
C GLU A 276 3.13 6.98 -14.88
N ASP A 277 2.56 7.61 -13.85
CA ASP A 277 3.04 7.47 -12.46
C ASP A 277 2.61 6.15 -11.81
N PHE A 278 1.63 5.46 -12.38
CA PHE A 278 1.01 4.25 -11.82
C PHE A 278 1.10 3.02 -12.74
N SER A 279 2.18 2.90 -13.49
CA SER A 279 2.38 1.75 -14.38
C SER A 279 2.36 0.40 -13.64
N PHE A 280 2.87 0.36 -12.41
CA PHE A 280 2.82 -0.85 -11.57
C PHE A 280 1.40 -1.22 -11.12
N ASP A 281 0.55 -0.24 -10.80
CA ASP A 281 -0.87 -0.48 -10.51
C ASP A 281 -1.57 -1.08 -11.75
N LEU A 282 -1.31 -0.50 -12.91
CA LEU A 282 -1.89 -0.97 -14.18
C LEU A 282 -1.40 -2.38 -14.55
N ASP A 283 -0.17 -2.73 -14.19
CA ASP A 283 0.35 -4.08 -14.38
C ASP A 283 -0.44 -5.12 -13.58
N GLU A 284 -0.86 -4.79 -12.36
CA GLU A 284 -1.71 -5.66 -11.55
C GLU A 284 -3.06 -6.00 -12.21
N PHE A 285 -3.51 -5.15 -13.14
CA PHE A 285 -4.73 -5.35 -13.92
C PHE A 285 -4.46 -5.83 -15.35
N GLY A 286 -3.21 -6.14 -15.70
CA GLY A 286 -2.82 -6.50 -17.06
C GLY A 286 -2.90 -5.34 -18.07
N LEU A 287 -2.85 -4.09 -17.61
CA LEU A 287 -3.07 -2.88 -18.42
C LEU A 287 -1.79 -2.07 -18.69
N ALA A 288 -0.62 -2.46 -18.17
CA ALA A 288 0.60 -1.66 -18.18
C ALA A 288 1.10 -1.28 -19.58
N ASN A 289 0.89 -2.15 -20.58
CA ASN A 289 1.40 -1.97 -21.95
C ASN A 289 0.34 -1.43 -22.92
N ARG A 290 -0.82 -1.04 -22.46
CA ARG A 290 -1.87 -0.49 -23.31
C ARG A 290 -1.53 0.94 -23.74
N LYS A 291 -1.64 1.21 -25.04
CA LYS A 291 -1.39 2.51 -25.65
C LYS A 291 -2.68 3.30 -25.94
N ASP A 292 -3.67 3.15 -25.08
CA ASP A 292 -4.94 3.86 -25.24
C ASP A 292 -4.73 5.38 -25.04
N THR A 293 -5.38 6.16 -25.90
CA THR A 293 -5.40 7.62 -25.83
C THR A 293 -6.43 8.12 -24.80
N LYS A 294 -7.43 7.29 -24.53
CA LYS A 294 -8.46 7.55 -23.52
C LYS A 294 -8.09 6.93 -22.16
N PRO A 295 -8.66 7.43 -21.06
CA PRO A 295 -8.40 6.88 -19.74
C PRO A 295 -8.75 5.39 -19.62
N LEU A 296 -8.01 4.69 -18.76
CA LEU A 296 -8.31 3.34 -18.31
C LEU A 296 -8.97 3.40 -16.93
N VAL A 297 -9.86 2.47 -16.65
CA VAL A 297 -10.59 2.42 -15.38
C VAL A 297 -10.38 1.08 -14.70
N ALA A 298 -9.98 1.13 -13.44
CA ALA A 298 -9.88 -0.04 -12.58
C ALA A 298 -10.67 0.19 -11.28
N ALA A 299 -11.11 -0.89 -10.66
CA ALA A 299 -11.83 -0.84 -9.40
C ALA A 299 -11.32 -1.89 -8.42
N ARG A 300 -11.43 -1.58 -7.14
CA ARG A 300 -11.24 -2.52 -6.04
C ARG A 300 -12.49 -2.57 -5.18
N SER A 301 -12.91 -3.75 -4.80
CA SER A 301 -13.98 -3.98 -3.84
C SER A 301 -13.58 -5.07 -2.85
N LYS A 302 -14.45 -5.38 -1.89
CA LYS A 302 -14.24 -6.51 -0.98
C LYS A 302 -14.15 -7.86 -1.68
N LYS A 303 -14.69 -7.95 -2.92
CA LYS A 303 -14.69 -9.18 -3.74
C LYS A 303 -13.47 -9.33 -4.63
N GLY A 304 -12.65 -8.30 -4.76
CA GLY A 304 -11.45 -8.34 -5.57
C GLY A 304 -11.23 -7.09 -6.41
N LYS A 305 -10.48 -7.25 -7.46
CA LYS A 305 -10.12 -6.19 -8.41
C LYS A 305 -10.80 -6.42 -9.77
N PHE A 306 -11.14 -5.30 -10.42
CA PHE A 306 -11.88 -5.26 -11.68
C PHE A 306 -11.28 -4.22 -12.60
N PHE A 307 -11.40 -4.38 -13.91
CA PHE A 307 -11.09 -3.33 -14.85
C PHE A 307 -12.18 -3.20 -15.92
N MET A 308 -12.37 -1.99 -16.44
CA MET A 308 -13.33 -1.72 -17.50
C MET A 308 -12.72 -2.11 -18.85
N LYS A 309 -13.33 -3.06 -19.54
CA LYS A 309 -12.88 -3.56 -20.85
C LYS A 309 -13.21 -2.59 -21.99
N GLU A 310 -14.33 -1.89 -21.86
CA GLU A 310 -14.82 -0.95 -22.85
C GLU A 310 -13.99 0.33 -22.84
N GLU A 311 -13.97 1.01 -23.99
CA GLU A 311 -13.35 2.32 -24.11
C GLU A 311 -14.03 3.33 -23.18
N PHE A 312 -13.27 4.25 -22.58
CA PHE A 312 -13.81 5.25 -21.66
C PHE A 312 -14.89 6.11 -22.34
N SER A 313 -16.06 6.10 -21.74
CA SER A 313 -17.16 7.05 -21.93
C SER A 313 -17.92 7.19 -20.62
N VAL A 314 -18.73 8.24 -20.49
CA VAL A 314 -19.58 8.43 -19.32
C VAL A 314 -20.54 7.24 -19.14
N GLU A 315 -21.14 6.78 -20.23
CA GLU A 315 -22.08 5.65 -20.24
C GLU A 315 -21.37 4.34 -19.84
N ASN A 316 -20.21 4.07 -20.41
CA ASN A 316 -19.44 2.85 -20.08
C ASN A 316 -18.94 2.88 -18.63
N LEU A 317 -18.48 4.06 -18.15
CA LEU A 317 -18.08 4.21 -16.75
C LEU A 317 -19.26 3.96 -15.80
N LYS A 318 -20.43 4.55 -16.07
CA LYS A 318 -21.64 4.32 -15.28
C LYS A 318 -22.03 2.86 -15.22
N LYS A 319 -22.04 2.19 -16.38
CA LYS A 319 -22.34 0.76 -16.46
C LYS A 319 -21.33 -0.08 -15.67
N PHE A 320 -20.04 0.21 -15.80
CA PHE A 320 -18.99 -0.48 -15.06
C PHE A 320 -19.14 -0.30 -13.54
N VAL A 321 -19.42 0.92 -13.07
CA VAL A 321 -19.68 1.19 -11.64
C VAL A 321 -20.88 0.39 -11.15
N GLU A 322 -22.00 0.39 -11.88
CA GLU A 322 -23.21 -0.37 -11.52
C GLU A 322 -22.95 -1.87 -11.50
N ASP A 323 -22.19 -2.40 -12.45
CA ASP A 323 -21.87 -3.83 -12.55
C ASP A 323 -20.92 -4.28 -11.41
N VAL A 324 -19.96 -3.47 -11.01
CA VAL A 324 -19.08 -3.77 -9.87
C VAL A 324 -19.85 -3.72 -8.55
N ILE A 325 -20.64 -2.67 -8.32
CA ILE A 325 -21.44 -2.52 -7.09
C ILE A 325 -22.51 -3.61 -7.00
N GLY A 326 -23.12 -3.96 -8.14
CA GLY A 326 -24.17 -4.97 -8.23
C GLY A 326 -23.67 -6.41 -8.31
N ASP A 327 -22.37 -6.63 -8.16
CA ASP A 327 -21.75 -7.97 -8.22
C ASP A 327 -22.02 -8.74 -9.52
N ARG A 328 -22.08 -8.04 -10.64
CA ARG A 328 -22.35 -8.61 -11.96
C ARG A 328 -21.09 -8.95 -12.76
N LEU A 329 -19.92 -8.62 -12.23
CA LEU A 329 -18.62 -8.90 -12.85
C LEU A 329 -17.83 -9.90 -12.03
N GLU A 330 -17.12 -10.80 -12.73
CA GLU A 330 -16.10 -11.63 -12.11
C GLU A 330 -14.85 -10.80 -11.82
N PRO A 331 -14.20 -10.98 -10.65
CA PRO A 331 -12.95 -10.32 -10.33
C PRO A 331 -11.87 -10.63 -11.37
N TYR A 332 -11.08 -9.61 -11.70
CA TYR A 332 -9.91 -9.81 -12.56
C TYR A 332 -8.84 -10.61 -11.80
N MET A 333 -8.27 -11.56 -12.52
CA MET A 333 -7.14 -12.36 -12.04
C MET A 333 -6.01 -12.26 -13.08
N LYS A 334 -4.86 -11.76 -12.67
CA LYS A 334 -3.66 -11.79 -13.50
C LYS A 334 -3.24 -13.24 -13.68
N SER A 335 -3.24 -13.73 -14.91
CA SER A 335 -2.88 -15.11 -15.23
C SER A 335 -2.27 -15.22 -16.60
N GLU A 336 -1.19 -16.03 -16.69
CA GLU A 336 -0.75 -16.57 -17.97
C GLU A 336 -1.80 -17.54 -18.53
N GLU A 337 -1.68 -17.86 -19.80
CA GLU A 337 -2.41 -19.00 -20.40
C GLU A 337 -1.76 -20.31 -19.91
N ALA A 338 -2.61 -21.28 -19.62
CA ALA A 338 -2.16 -22.61 -19.23
C ALA A 338 -1.42 -23.26 -20.41
N PRO A 339 -0.26 -23.91 -20.20
CA PRO A 339 0.40 -24.64 -21.27
C PRO A 339 -0.47 -25.81 -21.75
N GLU A 340 -0.44 -26.06 -23.06
CA GLU A 340 -1.20 -27.17 -23.66
C GLU A 340 -0.69 -28.53 -23.13
N ASP A 341 0.63 -28.66 -22.99
CA ASP A 341 1.26 -29.88 -22.49
C ASP A 341 1.96 -29.62 -21.15
N GLN A 342 1.80 -30.58 -20.23
CA GLN A 342 2.42 -30.56 -18.93
C GLN A 342 3.60 -31.55 -18.88
N GLY A 343 4.75 -31.09 -18.34
CA GLY A 343 5.86 -31.93 -18.03
C GLY A 343 5.74 -32.60 -16.64
N ASP A 344 6.87 -33.19 -16.18
CA ASP A 344 6.94 -33.82 -14.85
C ASP A 344 6.81 -32.77 -13.71
N VAL A 345 7.36 -31.60 -13.92
CA VAL A 345 7.03 -30.42 -13.09
C VAL A 345 5.82 -29.71 -13.72
N LYS A 346 4.73 -29.66 -12.98
CA LYS A 346 3.49 -29.04 -13.47
C LYS A 346 3.60 -27.53 -13.45
N VAL A 347 3.34 -26.91 -14.58
CA VAL A 347 3.28 -25.46 -14.71
C VAL A 347 1.87 -25.00 -14.35
N VAL A 348 1.77 -24.27 -13.24
CA VAL A 348 0.50 -23.74 -12.71
C VAL A 348 0.41 -22.27 -13.05
N VAL A 349 -0.76 -21.84 -13.51
CA VAL A 349 -1.10 -20.43 -13.71
C VAL A 349 -2.23 -20.06 -12.78
N ALA A 350 -2.49 -18.76 -12.58
CA ALA A 350 -3.49 -18.32 -11.62
C ALA A 350 -4.88 -18.93 -11.91
N LYS A 351 -5.27 -19.02 -13.18
CA LYS A 351 -6.55 -19.64 -13.61
C LYS A 351 -6.67 -21.13 -13.27
N THR A 352 -5.57 -21.86 -13.21
CA THR A 352 -5.55 -23.32 -12.95
C THR A 352 -5.18 -23.66 -11.51
N PHE A 353 -4.84 -22.68 -10.70
CA PHE A 353 -4.34 -22.89 -9.34
C PHE A 353 -5.33 -23.69 -8.46
N GLN A 354 -6.58 -23.29 -8.47
CA GLN A 354 -7.60 -23.93 -7.65
C GLN A 354 -7.73 -25.41 -8.00
N GLU A 355 -7.79 -25.73 -9.29
CA GLU A 355 -7.95 -27.12 -9.76
C GLU A 355 -6.69 -27.94 -9.52
N MET A 356 -5.52 -27.43 -9.89
CA MET A 356 -4.28 -28.20 -9.88
C MET A 356 -3.63 -28.32 -8.50
N ILE A 357 -3.84 -27.34 -7.61
CA ILE A 357 -3.20 -27.29 -6.29
C ILE A 357 -4.19 -27.52 -5.16
N MET A 358 -5.29 -26.81 -5.13
CA MET A 358 -6.20 -26.81 -3.99
C MET A 358 -7.21 -27.98 -4.03
N ASN A 359 -7.75 -28.25 -5.19
CA ASN A 359 -8.77 -29.31 -5.33
C ASN A 359 -8.20 -30.70 -5.63
N VAL A 360 -6.91 -30.78 -6.01
CA VAL A 360 -6.29 -32.08 -6.29
C VAL A 360 -6.12 -32.89 -5.01
N GLU A 361 -6.56 -34.13 -5.03
CA GLU A 361 -6.44 -35.07 -3.91
C GLU A 361 -5.04 -35.71 -3.84
N LYS A 362 -4.03 -34.86 -3.83
CA LYS A 362 -2.60 -35.22 -3.76
C LYS A 362 -1.85 -34.21 -2.91
N ASP A 363 -0.75 -34.65 -2.35
CA ASP A 363 0.23 -33.73 -1.78
C ASP A 363 0.92 -32.95 -2.90
N VAL A 364 1.20 -31.69 -2.69
CA VAL A 364 1.84 -30.82 -3.68
C VAL A 364 3.03 -30.09 -3.07
N LEU A 365 4.17 -30.13 -3.76
CA LEU A 365 5.27 -29.17 -3.56
C LEU A 365 5.19 -28.14 -4.67
N ILE A 366 5.03 -26.86 -4.31
CA ILE A 366 4.97 -25.77 -5.28
C ILE A 366 6.07 -24.76 -5.06
N GLU A 367 6.74 -24.38 -6.16
CA GLU A 367 7.70 -23.30 -6.24
C GLU A 367 7.07 -22.05 -6.86
N PHE A 368 7.11 -20.95 -6.14
CA PHE A 368 6.83 -19.61 -6.67
C PHE A 368 8.15 -18.98 -7.08
N TYR A 369 8.33 -18.67 -8.34
CA TYR A 369 9.58 -18.15 -8.89
C TYR A 369 9.39 -16.86 -9.68
N ALA A 370 10.51 -16.23 -10.02
CA ALA A 370 10.59 -15.14 -10.99
C ALA A 370 11.60 -15.51 -12.08
N PRO A 371 11.32 -15.22 -13.38
CA PRO A 371 12.21 -15.60 -14.50
C PRO A 371 13.61 -14.98 -14.44
N TRP A 372 13.71 -13.78 -13.84
CA TRP A 372 14.96 -13.03 -13.71
C TRP A 372 15.78 -13.39 -12.46
N CYS A 373 15.25 -14.21 -11.58
CA CYS A 373 15.86 -14.56 -10.29
C CYS A 373 17.00 -15.57 -10.48
N GLY A 374 18.21 -15.20 -10.05
CA GLY A 374 19.39 -16.06 -10.14
C GLY A 374 19.29 -17.36 -9.34
N HIS A 375 18.76 -17.28 -8.11
CA HIS A 375 18.52 -18.47 -7.27
C HIS A 375 17.46 -19.40 -7.86
N CYS A 376 16.44 -18.86 -8.52
CA CYS A 376 15.44 -19.64 -9.23
C CYS A 376 16.03 -20.37 -10.44
N LYS A 377 16.88 -19.69 -11.20
CA LYS A 377 17.61 -20.29 -12.34
C LYS A 377 18.54 -21.42 -11.90
N ALA A 378 19.22 -21.27 -10.76
CA ALA A 378 20.07 -22.31 -10.18
C ALA A 378 19.27 -23.54 -9.68
N LEU A 379 18.06 -23.30 -9.16
CA LEU A 379 17.15 -24.36 -8.69
C LEU A 379 16.47 -25.10 -9.83
N ALA A 380 16.19 -24.46 -10.95
CA ALA A 380 15.36 -25.00 -12.04
C ALA A 380 15.80 -26.41 -12.51
N PRO A 381 17.09 -26.69 -12.85
CA PRO A 381 17.48 -28.03 -13.27
C PRO A 381 17.32 -29.10 -12.17
N LYS A 382 17.54 -28.72 -10.91
CA LYS A 382 17.36 -29.64 -9.77
C LYS A 382 15.86 -29.91 -9.52
N TYR A 383 15.04 -28.93 -9.71
CA TYR A 383 13.59 -29.04 -9.57
C TYR A 383 12.98 -29.90 -10.68
N ASP A 384 13.49 -29.78 -11.93
CA ASP A 384 13.11 -30.62 -13.04
C ASP A 384 13.51 -32.09 -12.79
N GLU A 385 14.72 -32.34 -12.27
CA GLU A 385 15.18 -33.68 -11.87
C GLU A 385 14.29 -34.28 -10.77
N LEU A 386 13.88 -33.46 -9.78
CA LEU A 386 12.95 -33.88 -8.75
C LEU A 386 11.61 -34.31 -9.34
N GLY A 387 11.07 -33.53 -10.27
CA GLY A 387 9.85 -33.88 -10.99
C GLY A 387 9.95 -35.21 -11.73
N GLN A 388 11.07 -35.45 -12.41
CA GLN A 388 11.33 -36.71 -13.10
C GLN A 388 11.40 -37.91 -12.15
N LYS A 389 12.13 -37.79 -11.05
CA LYS A 389 12.25 -38.84 -10.04
C LYS A 389 10.95 -39.22 -9.35
N LEU A 390 10.06 -38.23 -9.17
CA LEU A 390 8.78 -38.41 -8.50
C LEU A 390 7.58 -38.55 -9.48
N SER A 391 7.84 -38.62 -10.80
CA SER A 391 6.79 -38.71 -11.81
C SER A 391 5.91 -39.97 -11.69
N GLY A 392 6.47 -41.04 -11.17
CA GLY A 392 5.76 -42.32 -10.91
C GLY A 392 5.01 -42.35 -9.58
N GLU A 393 5.09 -41.34 -8.76
CA GLU A 393 4.41 -41.26 -7.45
C GLU A 393 2.99 -40.72 -7.61
N PRO A 394 1.95 -41.56 -7.44
CA PRO A 394 0.56 -41.13 -7.73
C PRO A 394 0.01 -40.13 -6.72
N GLY A 395 0.58 -40.06 -5.53
CA GLY A 395 0.10 -39.23 -4.42
C GLY A 395 0.78 -37.89 -4.31
N VAL A 396 1.74 -37.54 -5.18
CA VAL A 396 2.56 -36.33 -5.10
C VAL A 396 2.60 -35.60 -6.43
N VAL A 397 2.49 -34.28 -6.37
CA VAL A 397 2.65 -33.36 -7.52
C VAL A 397 3.80 -32.41 -7.23
N ILE A 398 4.71 -32.26 -8.18
CA ILE A 398 5.74 -31.23 -8.19
C ILE A 398 5.28 -30.16 -9.15
N ALA A 399 5.15 -28.90 -8.65
CA ALA A 399 4.57 -27.80 -9.40
C ALA A 399 5.39 -26.52 -9.27
N LYS A 400 5.24 -25.63 -10.23
CA LYS A 400 5.84 -24.28 -10.23
C LYS A 400 4.88 -23.26 -10.81
N MET A 401 5.01 -22.01 -10.36
CA MET A 401 4.25 -20.87 -10.84
C MET A 401 5.13 -19.63 -10.91
N ASP A 402 5.12 -18.96 -12.03
CA ASP A 402 5.70 -17.62 -12.16
C ASP A 402 4.87 -16.60 -11.41
N ALA A 403 5.33 -16.18 -10.24
CA ALA A 403 4.61 -15.24 -9.39
C ALA A 403 4.69 -13.79 -9.86
N THR A 404 5.44 -13.51 -10.93
CA THR A 404 5.48 -12.19 -11.58
C THR A 404 4.42 -12.03 -12.67
N ALA A 405 3.98 -13.14 -13.25
CA ALA A 405 3.01 -13.19 -14.34
C ALA A 405 1.62 -13.70 -13.91
N ASN A 406 1.50 -14.13 -12.66
CA ASN A 406 0.27 -14.70 -12.10
C ASN A 406 -0.01 -14.16 -10.71
N ASP A 407 -1.28 -13.91 -10.40
CA ASP A 407 -1.71 -13.63 -9.04
C ASP A 407 -1.55 -14.86 -8.16
N VAL A 408 -0.92 -14.69 -7.00
CA VAL A 408 -0.76 -15.74 -5.98
C VAL A 408 -1.97 -15.71 -5.05
N PRO A 409 -2.78 -16.78 -4.99
CA PRO A 409 -3.99 -16.77 -4.15
C PRO A 409 -3.65 -16.96 -2.67
N PRO A 410 -4.50 -16.43 -1.75
CA PRO A 410 -4.40 -16.78 -0.34
C PRO A 410 -4.58 -18.30 -0.13
N PRO A 411 -3.98 -18.91 0.90
CA PRO A 411 -3.20 -18.31 1.97
C PRO A 411 -1.70 -18.15 1.67
N PHE A 412 -1.27 -18.37 0.45
CA PHE A 412 0.13 -18.29 0.07
C PHE A 412 0.64 -16.84 0.11
N GLN A 413 1.85 -16.66 0.62
CA GLN A 413 2.54 -15.37 0.68
C GLN A 413 3.92 -15.51 0.05
N VAL A 414 4.23 -14.66 -0.91
CA VAL A 414 5.50 -14.65 -1.62
C VAL A 414 6.17 -13.29 -1.41
N GLN A 415 7.18 -13.25 -0.55
CA GLN A 415 7.96 -12.04 -0.24
C GLN A 415 9.32 -11.99 -0.94
N GLY A 416 9.74 -13.10 -1.53
CA GLY A 416 11.02 -13.24 -2.24
C GLY A 416 11.03 -14.50 -3.09
N PHE A 417 12.08 -14.68 -3.90
CA PHE A 417 12.18 -15.77 -4.84
C PHE A 417 13.47 -16.57 -4.65
N PRO A 418 13.39 -17.90 -4.80
CA PRO A 418 12.17 -18.71 -4.87
C PRO A 418 11.49 -18.85 -3.49
N THR A 419 10.19 -19.00 -3.49
CA THR A 419 9.42 -19.38 -2.31
C THR A 419 8.74 -20.72 -2.57
N LEU A 420 8.93 -21.70 -1.68
CA LEU A 420 8.37 -23.03 -1.82
C LEU A 420 7.41 -23.33 -0.66
N TYR A 421 6.33 -24.04 -1.02
CA TYR A 421 5.34 -24.54 -0.05
C TYR A 421 5.05 -26.01 -0.25
N TRP A 422 4.93 -26.69 0.87
CA TRP A 422 4.35 -28.02 0.94
C TRP A 422 2.85 -27.90 1.23
N VAL A 423 2.02 -28.49 0.37
CA VAL A 423 0.55 -28.42 0.45
C VAL A 423 0.03 -29.84 0.67
N PRO A 424 -0.17 -30.27 1.93
CA PRO A 424 -0.62 -31.61 2.23
C PRO A 424 -2.03 -31.88 1.69
N LYS A 425 -2.28 -33.06 1.18
CA LYS A 425 -3.58 -33.54 0.68
C LYS A 425 -4.74 -33.21 1.61
N ASN A 426 -4.57 -33.42 2.91
CA ASN A 426 -5.62 -33.30 3.91
C ASN A 426 -5.63 -31.93 4.64
N LYS A 427 -4.73 -31.01 4.27
CA LYS A 427 -4.58 -29.70 4.91
C LYS A 427 -4.29 -28.59 3.88
N LYS A 428 -5.08 -28.55 2.82
CA LYS A 428 -4.90 -27.59 1.71
C LYS A 428 -5.03 -26.14 2.15
N ASP A 429 -5.81 -25.88 3.19
CA ASP A 429 -6.02 -24.56 3.79
C ASP A 429 -4.85 -24.09 4.68
N LYS A 430 -3.89 -24.98 4.98
CA LYS A 430 -2.72 -24.71 5.82
C LYS A 430 -1.44 -25.17 5.13
N PRO A 431 -1.04 -24.55 4.02
CA PRO A 431 0.22 -24.86 3.37
C PRO A 431 1.41 -24.56 4.31
N GLU A 432 2.43 -25.38 4.24
CA GLU A 432 3.62 -25.24 5.07
C GLU A 432 4.79 -24.67 4.24
N PRO A 433 5.39 -23.55 4.65
CA PRO A 433 6.59 -23.04 3.99
C PRO A 433 7.72 -24.10 4.03
N TYR A 434 8.34 -24.32 2.88
CA TYR A 434 9.53 -25.19 2.80
C TYR A 434 10.80 -24.35 2.91
N SER A 435 11.60 -24.60 3.92
CA SER A 435 12.85 -23.89 4.20
C SER A 435 14.08 -24.83 4.25
N GLY A 436 13.95 -26.06 3.77
CA GLY A 436 15.02 -27.05 3.73
C GLY A 436 16.05 -26.77 2.63
N GLY A 437 16.97 -27.73 2.44
CA GLY A 437 17.98 -27.69 1.39
C GLY A 437 17.36 -27.72 -0.01
N ARG A 438 18.12 -27.30 -1.00
CA ARG A 438 17.69 -27.20 -2.40
C ARG A 438 18.36 -28.19 -3.35
N GLU A 439 18.95 -29.22 -2.80
CA GLU A 439 19.39 -30.37 -3.59
C GLU A 439 18.22 -31.36 -3.77
N VAL A 440 18.28 -32.15 -4.85
CA VAL A 440 17.24 -33.14 -5.16
C VAL A 440 16.98 -34.08 -3.99
N ASP A 441 18.06 -34.57 -3.35
CA ASP A 441 17.95 -35.47 -2.20
C ASP A 441 17.30 -34.80 -0.98
N ASP A 442 17.51 -33.52 -0.77
CA ASP A 442 16.88 -32.75 0.31
C ASP A 442 15.35 -32.71 0.13
N PHE A 443 14.92 -32.49 -1.09
CA PHE A 443 13.47 -32.47 -1.41
C PHE A 443 12.84 -33.86 -1.26
N ILE A 444 13.51 -34.89 -1.77
CA ILE A 444 13.02 -36.29 -1.69
C ILE A 444 12.90 -36.70 -0.23
N LYS A 445 13.91 -36.40 0.59
CA LYS A 445 13.90 -36.72 2.02
C LYS A 445 12.73 -36.03 2.74
N TYR A 446 12.48 -34.74 2.45
CA TYR A 446 11.37 -34.01 3.02
C TYR A 446 10.03 -34.59 2.58
N ILE A 447 9.84 -34.78 1.28
CA ILE A 447 8.59 -35.30 0.70
C ILE A 447 8.29 -36.70 1.21
N ALA A 448 9.28 -37.57 1.25
CA ALA A 448 9.12 -38.95 1.75
C ALA A 448 8.67 -38.98 3.21
N LYS A 449 9.23 -38.07 4.03
CA LYS A 449 8.86 -37.95 5.45
C LYS A 449 7.43 -37.40 5.65
N HIS A 450 7.02 -36.43 4.84
CA HIS A 450 5.78 -35.66 5.06
C HIS A 450 4.60 -36.07 4.18
N ALA A 451 4.85 -36.89 3.14
CA ALA A 451 3.79 -37.37 2.26
C ALA A 451 2.67 -38.05 3.06
N THR A 452 1.41 -37.75 2.70
CA THR A 452 0.24 -38.36 3.35
C THR A 452 0.27 -39.86 3.26
N GLU A 453 0.61 -40.39 2.09
CA GLU A 453 0.85 -41.84 1.85
C GLU A 453 2.32 -42.07 1.58
N GLU A 454 2.84 -43.22 2.02
CA GLU A 454 4.21 -43.57 1.76
C GLU A 454 4.49 -43.66 0.25
N LEU A 455 5.62 -43.10 -0.19
CA LEU A 455 6.01 -43.13 -1.60
C LEU A 455 6.24 -44.57 -2.08
N LYS A 456 5.94 -44.82 -3.34
CA LYS A 456 6.19 -46.14 -3.94
C LYS A 456 7.68 -46.47 -4.08
N GLY A 457 8.46 -45.47 -4.51
CA GLY A 457 9.89 -45.66 -4.80
C GLY A 457 10.82 -45.32 -3.63
N TYR A 458 10.33 -44.80 -2.54
CA TYR A 458 11.15 -44.30 -1.41
C TYR A 458 10.54 -44.67 -0.06
N LYS A 459 11.41 -45.00 0.88
CA LYS A 459 11.04 -45.16 2.30
C LYS A 459 10.84 -43.80 2.96
N ARG A 460 10.20 -43.77 4.13
CA ARG A 460 9.99 -42.52 4.89
C ARG A 460 11.26 -41.76 5.25
N ASP A 461 12.40 -42.41 5.26
CA ASP A 461 13.72 -41.78 5.46
C ASP A 461 14.35 -41.18 4.18
N GLY A 462 13.64 -41.27 3.05
CA GLY A 462 14.08 -40.77 1.75
C GLY A 462 15.01 -41.73 0.97
N LYS A 463 15.29 -42.93 1.49
CA LYS A 463 16.09 -43.92 0.78
C LYS A 463 15.27 -44.66 -0.26
N PRO A 464 15.84 -44.95 -1.44
CA PRO A 464 15.16 -45.75 -2.44
C PRO A 464 14.79 -47.13 -1.91
N LYS A 465 13.58 -47.61 -2.27
CA LYS A 465 13.19 -49.01 -2.01
C LYS A 465 13.93 -49.96 -2.93
N LYS A 466 14.24 -51.15 -2.41
CA LYS A 466 14.85 -52.20 -3.22
C LYS A 466 13.79 -52.83 -4.17
N LYS A 467 14.25 -53.41 -5.28
CA LYS A 467 13.36 -54.05 -6.28
C LYS A 467 12.43 -55.11 -5.70
N GLU A 468 12.78 -55.70 -4.58
CA GLU A 468 11.97 -56.69 -3.86
C GLU A 468 10.89 -56.07 -2.96
N GLU A 469 10.93 -54.75 -2.75
CA GLU A 469 10.02 -53.96 -1.90
C GLU A 469 9.03 -53.13 -2.72
N LEU A 470 9.16 -53.13 -4.07
CA LEU A 470 8.28 -52.45 -5.03
C LEU A 470 7.16 -53.40 -5.49
#